data_fef599c389cec9b55e6d506a0d1dce81
#
_entry.id   fef599c389cec9b55e6d506a0d1dce81
#
_cell.length_a   1.000
_cell.length_b   1.000
_cell.length_c   1.000
_cell.angle_alpha   90.00
_cell.angle_beta   90.00
_cell.angle_gamma   90.00
#
_symmetry.space_group_name_H-M   'P 1'
#
loop_
_entity.id
_entity.type
_entity.pdbx_description
1 polymer ?
#
loop_
_entity_poly.entity_id
_entity_poly.type
_entity_poly.pdbx_seq_one_letter_code
_entity_poly.pdbx_strand_id
1 'polypeptide(L)'
;MLAAMSNPAPAPKIAFLIQGMDAPSTRVRILNLLPHFHAAGFATAVEVYPNSLGEWRRVWPRLRGADILVIQKRLPSLAEALFLRWRFARLVFDFDDSVWLRNREGDARPSSKLKRRFANLMKRTDLAICGNPILEARVKATCAATRTRIIPSSVPAPEAEAPVRANSPLRVGWVGTAINLPYLVAIEDALIATHARTPFELVVICNRPPKFREFAHVRFVEWSEQTEYAEIARFDVGIMPLADNEHSRGKCAYKALQYMRCGVPVIASDVGINREWIAGLGAGLVVKEDGWRDALVSVLSDTAARERLGAAGVAAIRGGFRIEDAARLYVEAFTGLLAPRVG
;
A
#
# COMPACT_ATOMS: atom_id res chain seq x y z
N MET A 1 1.76 -40.59 -40.43
CA MET A 1 0.83 -39.55 -40.01
C MET A 1 1.51 -38.75 -38.88
N LEU A 2 2.22 -37.67 -39.19
CA LEU A 2 2.88 -36.81 -38.23
C LEU A 2 1.79 -35.93 -37.61
N ALA A 3 1.53 -36.11 -36.31
CA ALA A 3 0.68 -35.21 -35.55
C ALA A 3 1.31 -33.79 -35.61
N ALA A 4 0.60 -32.86 -36.18
CA ALA A 4 0.95 -31.45 -36.13
C ALA A 4 1.05 -31.00 -34.68
N MET A 5 2.27 -30.79 -34.18
CA MET A 5 2.50 -30.15 -32.91
C MET A 5 1.90 -28.74 -33.02
N SER A 6 0.73 -28.55 -32.46
CA SER A 6 0.13 -27.23 -32.34
C SER A 6 1.09 -26.36 -31.51
N ASN A 7 1.62 -25.32 -32.10
CA ASN A 7 2.40 -24.31 -31.38
C ASN A 7 1.53 -23.82 -30.22
N PRO A 8 2.00 -23.86 -28.95
CA PRO A 8 1.21 -23.38 -27.85
C PRO A 8 0.83 -21.92 -28.10
N ALA A 9 -0.41 -21.57 -27.83
CA ALA A 9 -0.88 -20.19 -27.95
C ALA A 9 0.08 -19.26 -27.16
N PRO A 10 0.42 -18.09 -27.71
CA PRO A 10 1.33 -17.18 -27.02
C PRO A 10 0.76 -16.79 -25.65
N ALA A 11 1.64 -16.72 -24.64
CA ALA A 11 1.27 -16.34 -23.28
C ALA A 11 0.54 -14.99 -23.27
N PRO A 12 -0.59 -14.86 -22.55
CA PRO A 12 -1.29 -13.60 -22.44
C PRO A 12 -0.36 -12.51 -21.88
N LYS A 13 -0.39 -11.34 -22.50
CA LYS A 13 0.50 -10.22 -22.16
C LYS A 13 -0.22 -9.17 -21.33
N ILE A 14 0.36 -8.82 -20.19
CA ILE A 14 -0.11 -7.71 -19.33
C ILE A 14 0.91 -6.57 -19.41
N ALA A 15 0.47 -5.39 -19.79
CA ALA A 15 1.27 -4.18 -19.75
C ALA A 15 0.88 -3.32 -18.55
N PHE A 16 1.89 -2.82 -17.83
CA PHE A 16 1.73 -1.94 -16.66
C PHE A 16 2.27 -0.56 -16.99
N LEU A 17 1.43 0.46 -16.84
CA LEU A 17 1.83 1.86 -16.81
C LEU A 17 1.86 2.33 -15.35
N ILE A 18 3.06 2.40 -14.79
CA ILE A 18 3.29 2.65 -13.37
C ILE A 18 3.56 4.11 -13.06
N GLN A 19 3.45 4.49 -11.78
CA GLN A 19 3.72 5.85 -11.31
C GLN A 19 5.20 6.25 -11.44
N GLY A 20 6.12 5.32 -11.17
CA GLY A 20 7.57 5.46 -11.20
C GLY A 20 8.23 4.21 -10.64
N MET A 21 9.44 3.88 -11.07
CA MET A 21 10.15 2.66 -10.62
C MET A 21 10.45 2.69 -9.12
N ASP A 22 10.81 3.85 -8.57
CA ASP A 22 11.18 4.03 -7.16
C ASP A 22 9.97 4.32 -6.25
N ALA A 23 8.75 4.35 -6.80
CA ALA A 23 7.56 4.64 -6.00
C ALA A 23 7.20 3.45 -5.10
N PRO A 24 7.04 3.63 -3.77
CA PRO A 24 6.74 2.52 -2.85
C PRO A 24 5.52 1.70 -3.25
N SER A 25 4.45 2.34 -3.73
CA SER A 25 3.26 1.61 -4.20
C SER A 25 3.50 0.82 -5.48
N THR A 26 4.41 1.25 -6.35
CA THR A 26 4.80 0.46 -7.52
C THR A 26 5.51 -0.82 -7.10
N ARG A 27 6.48 -0.71 -6.19
CA ARG A 27 7.18 -1.86 -5.63
C ARG A 27 6.19 -2.87 -5.05
N VAL A 28 5.33 -2.41 -4.13
CA VAL A 28 4.41 -3.26 -3.36
C VAL A 28 3.32 -3.89 -4.21
N ARG A 29 2.76 -3.14 -5.17
CA ARG A 29 1.56 -3.57 -5.91
C ARG A 29 1.84 -4.17 -7.28
N ILE A 30 3.05 -3.94 -7.83
CA ILE A 30 3.40 -4.42 -9.16
C ILE A 30 4.71 -5.21 -9.15
N LEU A 31 5.85 -4.58 -8.77
CA LEU A 31 7.16 -5.19 -8.97
C LEU A 31 7.35 -6.48 -8.16
N ASN A 32 6.94 -6.48 -6.89
CA ASN A 32 7.02 -7.67 -6.04
C ASN A 32 6.11 -8.83 -6.52
N LEU A 33 5.12 -8.54 -7.38
CA LEU A 33 4.17 -9.53 -7.89
C LEU A 33 4.60 -10.12 -9.25
N LEU A 34 5.55 -9.49 -9.96
CA LEU A 34 5.96 -9.93 -11.30
C LEU A 34 6.39 -11.40 -11.36
N PRO A 35 7.20 -11.93 -10.41
CA PRO A 35 7.57 -13.35 -10.43
C PRO A 35 6.36 -14.29 -10.40
N HIS A 36 5.33 -13.92 -9.64
CA HIS A 36 4.10 -14.70 -9.54
C HIS A 36 3.25 -14.62 -10.83
N PHE A 37 3.22 -13.46 -11.50
CA PHE A 37 2.55 -13.34 -12.79
C PHE A 37 3.23 -14.19 -13.86
N HIS A 38 4.57 -14.21 -13.88
CA HIS A 38 5.33 -15.08 -14.78
C HIS A 38 5.08 -16.57 -14.48
N ALA A 39 5.09 -16.96 -13.21
CA ALA A 39 4.79 -18.33 -12.79
C ALA A 39 3.36 -18.76 -13.17
N ALA A 40 2.42 -17.81 -13.22
CA ALA A 40 1.05 -18.03 -13.69
C ALA A 40 0.91 -18.02 -15.23
N GLY A 41 2.00 -17.91 -15.97
CA GLY A 41 2.02 -17.95 -17.44
C GLY A 41 1.73 -16.63 -18.14
N PHE A 42 1.78 -15.50 -17.45
CA PHE A 42 1.63 -14.17 -18.06
C PHE A 42 2.98 -13.62 -18.55
N ALA A 43 3.03 -13.09 -19.76
CA ALA A 43 4.09 -12.18 -20.17
C ALA A 43 3.81 -10.78 -19.64
N THR A 44 4.83 -10.06 -19.15
CA THR A 44 4.64 -8.72 -18.60
C THR A 44 5.52 -7.67 -19.27
N ALA A 45 5.01 -6.43 -19.35
CA ALA A 45 5.78 -5.25 -19.73
C ALA A 45 5.50 -4.15 -18.68
N VAL A 46 6.53 -3.57 -18.10
CA VAL A 46 6.40 -2.53 -17.06
C VAL A 46 7.06 -1.25 -17.57
N GLU A 47 6.28 -0.18 -17.65
CA GLU A 47 6.72 1.12 -18.15
C GLU A 47 6.24 2.24 -17.23
N VAL A 48 7.09 3.25 -17.03
CA VAL A 48 6.67 4.46 -16.35
C VAL A 48 5.65 5.21 -17.22
N TYR A 49 4.58 5.71 -16.60
CA TYR A 49 3.53 6.44 -17.32
C TYR A 49 4.10 7.68 -18.01
N PRO A 50 3.99 7.77 -19.36
CA PRO A 50 4.60 8.84 -20.12
C PRO A 50 3.96 10.20 -19.86
N ASN A 51 4.76 11.26 -19.80
CA ASN A 51 4.31 12.64 -19.63
C ASN A 51 4.44 13.49 -20.91
N SER A 52 5.06 12.95 -21.96
CA SER A 52 5.29 13.62 -23.24
C SER A 52 5.07 12.69 -24.44
N LEU A 53 4.84 13.27 -25.62
CA LEU A 53 4.71 12.48 -26.87
C LEU A 53 5.98 11.68 -27.20
N GLY A 54 7.16 12.22 -26.88
CA GLY A 54 8.43 11.52 -27.08
C GLY A 54 8.55 10.28 -26.20
N GLU A 55 8.12 10.39 -24.93
CA GLU A 55 8.05 9.24 -24.02
C GLU A 55 7.01 8.21 -24.50
N TRP A 56 5.84 8.63 -24.96
CA TRP A 56 4.82 7.74 -25.54
C TRP A 56 5.38 6.95 -26.73
N ARG A 57 6.13 7.60 -27.65
CA ARG A 57 6.77 6.90 -28.78
C ARG A 57 7.77 5.84 -28.31
N ARG A 58 8.49 6.09 -27.21
CA ARG A 58 9.50 5.18 -26.63
C ARG A 58 8.87 3.96 -25.97
N VAL A 59 7.81 4.12 -25.17
CA VAL A 59 7.19 3.01 -24.44
C VAL A 59 6.20 2.22 -25.29
N TRP A 60 5.60 2.83 -26.32
CA TRP A 60 4.56 2.24 -27.16
C TRP A 60 4.91 0.86 -27.73
N PRO A 61 6.11 0.60 -28.29
CA PRO A 61 6.46 -0.71 -28.82
C PRO A 61 6.36 -1.83 -27.78
N ARG A 62 6.62 -1.52 -26.50
CA ARG A 62 6.56 -2.49 -25.40
C ARG A 62 5.13 -2.73 -24.88
N LEU A 63 4.26 -1.73 -24.98
CA LEU A 63 2.85 -1.85 -24.60
C LEU A 63 2.02 -2.53 -25.67
N ARG A 64 2.41 -2.38 -26.94
CA ARG A 64 1.65 -2.91 -28.09
C ARG A 64 1.47 -4.42 -27.99
N GLY A 65 0.27 -4.88 -28.34
CA GLY A 65 -0.09 -6.30 -28.30
C GLY A 65 -0.37 -6.84 -26.89
N ALA A 66 -0.48 -5.99 -25.87
CA ALA A 66 -0.93 -6.43 -24.56
C ALA A 66 -2.45 -6.70 -24.57
N ASP A 67 -2.85 -7.82 -23.95
CA ASP A 67 -4.23 -8.23 -23.77
C ASP A 67 -4.92 -7.41 -22.68
N ILE A 68 -4.14 -7.01 -21.66
CA ILE A 68 -4.59 -6.16 -20.56
C ILE A 68 -3.62 -5.00 -20.41
N LEU A 69 -4.14 -3.78 -20.29
CA LEU A 69 -3.39 -2.62 -19.84
C LEU A 69 -3.79 -2.29 -18.40
N VAL A 70 -2.83 -2.27 -17.49
CA VAL A 70 -2.99 -1.83 -16.11
C VAL A 70 -2.40 -0.43 -15.96
N ILE A 71 -3.20 0.54 -15.53
CA ILE A 71 -2.72 1.88 -15.15
C ILE A 71 -2.68 1.95 -13.63
N GLN A 72 -1.49 2.23 -13.08
CA GLN A 72 -1.31 2.37 -11.64
C GLN A 72 -1.27 3.84 -11.21
N LYS A 73 -2.23 4.24 -10.35
CA LYS A 73 -2.30 5.55 -9.65
C LYS A 73 -2.25 6.81 -10.53
N ARG A 74 -2.03 6.70 -11.83
CA ARG A 74 -2.00 7.86 -12.75
C ARG A 74 -3.37 8.10 -13.35
N LEU A 75 -3.80 9.34 -13.36
CA LEU A 75 -5.07 9.75 -13.94
C LEU A 75 -4.82 10.41 -15.31
N PRO A 76 -5.03 9.67 -16.41
CA PRO A 76 -4.90 10.19 -17.76
C PRO A 76 -5.83 11.39 -18.02
N SER A 77 -5.47 12.24 -18.97
CA SER A 77 -6.40 13.20 -19.57
C SER A 77 -7.53 12.46 -20.28
N LEU A 78 -8.59 13.16 -20.63
CA LEU A 78 -9.70 12.56 -21.38
C LEU A 78 -9.24 11.98 -22.72
N ALA A 79 -8.40 12.73 -23.45
CA ALA A 79 -7.86 12.28 -24.74
C ALA A 79 -7.00 11.02 -24.60
N GLU A 80 -6.12 10.98 -23.60
CA GLU A 80 -5.32 9.78 -23.30
C GLU A 80 -6.21 8.59 -22.91
N ALA A 81 -7.21 8.81 -22.04
CA ALA A 81 -8.12 7.75 -21.62
C ALA A 81 -8.95 7.17 -22.79
N LEU A 82 -9.39 8.02 -23.72
CA LEU A 82 -10.07 7.61 -24.94
C LEU A 82 -9.14 6.82 -25.87
N PHE A 83 -7.92 7.32 -26.07
CA PHE A 83 -6.90 6.65 -26.87
C PHE A 83 -6.55 5.27 -26.30
N LEU A 84 -6.30 5.17 -25.00
CA LEU A 84 -5.98 3.90 -24.33
C LEU A 84 -7.16 2.93 -24.41
N ARG A 85 -8.40 3.39 -24.21
CA ARG A 85 -9.61 2.56 -24.35
C ARG A 85 -9.80 2.04 -25.79
N TRP A 86 -9.48 2.85 -26.78
CA TRP A 86 -9.53 2.43 -28.17
C TRP A 86 -8.46 1.40 -28.53
N ARG A 87 -7.28 1.51 -27.92
CA ARG A 87 -6.11 0.65 -28.25
C ARG A 87 -6.05 -0.67 -27.47
N PHE A 88 -6.64 -0.72 -26.29
CA PHE A 88 -6.60 -1.91 -25.44
C PHE A 88 -8.02 -2.44 -25.18
N ALA A 89 -8.20 -3.74 -25.47
CA ALA A 89 -9.49 -4.41 -25.27
C ALA A 89 -9.89 -4.45 -23.79
N ARG A 90 -8.89 -4.51 -22.88
CA ARG A 90 -9.11 -4.56 -21.44
C ARG A 90 -8.25 -3.53 -20.73
N LEU A 91 -8.92 -2.66 -19.96
CA LEU A 91 -8.28 -1.60 -19.18
C LEU A 91 -8.54 -1.81 -17.71
N VAL A 92 -7.46 -1.93 -16.93
CA VAL A 92 -7.50 -2.07 -15.47
C VAL A 92 -6.92 -0.81 -14.84
N PHE A 93 -7.53 -0.35 -13.76
CA PHE A 93 -6.98 0.73 -12.95
C PHE A 93 -6.67 0.23 -11.55
N ASP A 94 -5.40 0.32 -11.13
CA ASP A 94 -4.92 -0.11 -9.82
C ASP A 94 -4.52 1.10 -8.96
N PHE A 95 -5.01 1.14 -7.70
CA PHE A 95 -4.66 2.23 -6.79
C PHE A 95 -4.87 1.88 -5.31
N ASP A 96 -4.03 2.48 -4.47
CA ASP A 96 -3.96 2.30 -3.02
C ASP A 96 -4.06 3.61 -2.24
N ASP A 97 -4.49 4.70 -2.90
CA ASP A 97 -4.56 6.04 -2.34
C ASP A 97 -5.71 6.85 -2.95
N SER A 98 -6.12 7.94 -2.30
CA SER A 98 -7.13 8.90 -2.79
C SER A 98 -6.60 9.75 -3.95
N VAL A 99 -6.41 9.13 -5.12
CA VAL A 99 -5.77 9.73 -6.32
C VAL A 99 -6.54 10.94 -6.91
N TRP A 100 -7.79 11.14 -6.53
CA TRP A 100 -8.61 12.30 -6.93
C TRP A 100 -8.33 13.57 -6.12
N LEU A 101 -7.46 13.47 -5.11
CA LEU A 101 -6.99 14.61 -4.32
C LEU A 101 -5.61 15.07 -4.81
N ARG A 102 -5.31 16.36 -4.64
CA ARG A 102 -3.96 16.87 -4.76
C ARG A 102 -3.32 16.75 -3.39
N ASN A 103 -2.28 15.95 -3.27
CA ASN A 103 -1.50 15.85 -2.04
C ASN A 103 -0.13 16.52 -2.24
N ARG A 104 0.20 17.49 -1.37
CA ARG A 104 1.53 18.07 -1.26
C ARG A 104 1.92 18.08 0.21
N GLU A 105 2.99 17.39 0.55
CA GLU A 105 3.58 17.37 1.90
C GLU A 105 2.58 17.10 3.04
N GLY A 106 1.63 16.17 2.82
CA GLY A 106 0.60 15.84 3.81
C GLY A 106 -0.65 16.73 3.76
N ASP A 107 -0.62 17.86 3.04
CA ASP A 107 -1.78 18.72 2.81
C ASP A 107 -2.56 18.24 1.57
N ALA A 108 -3.59 17.45 1.82
CA ALA A 108 -4.44 16.91 0.77
C ALA A 108 -5.64 17.83 0.50
N ARG A 109 -5.69 18.39 -0.70
CA ARG A 109 -6.74 19.33 -1.13
C ARG A 109 -7.62 18.78 -2.23
N PRO A 110 -8.93 19.10 -2.24
CA PRO A 110 -9.81 18.78 -3.35
C PRO A 110 -9.31 19.34 -4.68
N SER A 111 -9.47 18.55 -5.75
CA SER A 111 -9.09 18.96 -7.10
C SER A 111 -10.18 18.56 -8.10
N SER A 112 -10.93 19.55 -8.60
CA SER A 112 -11.97 19.31 -9.63
C SER A 112 -11.40 18.66 -10.89
N LYS A 113 -10.17 19.02 -11.26
CA LYS A 113 -9.45 18.40 -12.39
C LYS A 113 -9.20 16.91 -12.15
N LEU A 114 -8.68 16.52 -10.97
CA LEU A 114 -8.38 15.12 -10.66
C LEU A 114 -9.68 14.31 -10.47
N LYS A 115 -10.69 14.87 -9.79
CA LYS A 115 -12.02 14.23 -9.67
C LYS A 115 -12.64 13.96 -11.06
N ARG A 116 -12.57 14.91 -11.99
CA ARG A 116 -13.06 14.73 -13.37
C ARG A 116 -12.25 13.67 -14.14
N ARG A 117 -10.91 13.67 -14.01
CA ARG A 117 -10.06 12.65 -14.64
C ARG A 117 -10.36 11.26 -14.09
N PHE A 118 -10.52 11.12 -12.77
CA PHE A 118 -10.90 9.88 -12.13
C PHE A 118 -12.25 9.36 -12.67
N ALA A 119 -13.28 10.21 -12.70
CA ALA A 119 -14.59 9.83 -13.22
C ALA A 119 -14.53 9.42 -14.71
N ASN A 120 -13.77 10.15 -15.53
CA ASN A 120 -13.58 9.80 -16.94
C ASN A 120 -12.86 8.46 -17.13
N LEU A 121 -11.89 8.14 -16.27
CA LEU A 121 -11.17 6.87 -16.31
C LEU A 121 -12.08 5.73 -15.87
N MET A 122 -12.82 5.89 -14.76
CA MET A 122 -13.73 4.85 -14.26
C MET A 122 -14.76 4.40 -15.31
N LYS A 123 -15.34 5.34 -16.05
CA LYS A 123 -16.29 5.03 -17.15
C LYS A 123 -15.68 4.17 -18.27
N ARG A 124 -14.37 4.03 -18.33
CA ARG A 124 -13.63 3.32 -19.39
C ARG A 124 -12.86 2.10 -18.89
N THR A 125 -12.84 1.92 -17.59
CA THR A 125 -12.12 0.84 -16.90
C THR A 125 -13.02 -0.40 -16.83
N ASP A 126 -12.50 -1.54 -17.28
CA ASP A 126 -13.19 -2.83 -17.17
C ASP A 126 -13.13 -3.37 -15.74
N LEU A 127 -12.04 -3.09 -15.01
CA LEU A 127 -11.87 -3.49 -13.62
C LEU A 127 -11.02 -2.46 -12.86
N ALA A 128 -11.53 -1.96 -11.74
CA ALA A 128 -10.78 -1.16 -10.79
C ALA A 128 -10.31 -2.06 -9.62
N ILE A 129 -8.99 -2.17 -9.44
CA ILE A 129 -8.37 -2.86 -8.31
C ILE A 129 -8.13 -1.82 -7.22
N CYS A 130 -8.86 -1.97 -6.12
CA CYS A 130 -8.86 -1.04 -5.01
C CYS A 130 -8.07 -1.61 -3.83
N GLY A 131 -7.20 -0.83 -3.22
CA GLY A 131 -6.39 -1.28 -2.08
C GLY A 131 -7.20 -1.53 -0.80
N ASN A 132 -8.43 -0.98 -0.69
CA ASN A 132 -9.29 -1.16 0.47
C ASN A 132 -10.78 -0.87 0.12
N PRO A 133 -11.73 -1.21 1.01
CA PRO A 133 -13.18 -0.99 0.79
C PRO A 133 -13.58 0.48 0.62
N ILE A 134 -12.86 1.43 1.25
CA ILE A 134 -13.17 2.88 1.14
C ILE A 134 -12.89 3.37 -0.28
N LEU A 135 -11.79 2.91 -0.88
CA LEU A 135 -11.45 3.21 -2.27
C LEU A 135 -12.46 2.56 -3.24
N GLU A 136 -12.89 1.33 -2.97
CA GLU A 136 -13.94 0.67 -3.73
C GLU A 136 -15.26 1.45 -3.69
N ALA A 137 -15.72 1.83 -2.50
CA ALA A 137 -16.92 2.62 -2.32
C ALA A 137 -16.86 3.94 -3.14
N ARG A 138 -15.68 4.56 -3.22
CA ARG A 138 -15.45 5.75 -4.05
C ARG A 138 -15.60 5.45 -5.54
N VAL A 139 -15.10 4.32 -6.03
CA VAL A 139 -15.31 3.89 -7.42
C VAL A 139 -16.80 3.72 -7.69
N LYS A 140 -17.50 2.98 -6.85
CA LYS A 140 -18.95 2.72 -6.99
C LYS A 140 -19.78 4.00 -6.98
N ALA A 141 -19.46 4.93 -6.08
CA ALA A 141 -20.11 6.26 -6.04
C ALA A 141 -19.80 7.12 -7.27
N THR A 142 -18.66 6.88 -7.95
CA THR A 142 -18.27 7.63 -9.16
C THR A 142 -18.85 7.02 -10.43
N CYS A 143 -18.84 5.69 -10.54
CA CYS A 143 -19.36 4.94 -11.67
C CYS A 143 -19.76 3.53 -11.20
N ALA A 144 -21.05 3.32 -10.90
CA ALA A 144 -21.57 2.06 -10.39
C ALA A 144 -21.36 0.87 -11.35
N ALA A 145 -21.28 1.13 -12.65
CA ALA A 145 -21.06 0.12 -13.70
C ALA A 145 -19.61 -0.43 -13.72
N THR A 146 -18.63 0.27 -13.13
CA THR A 146 -17.25 -0.20 -13.09
C THR A 146 -17.15 -1.43 -12.18
N ARG A 147 -16.66 -2.54 -12.72
CA ARG A 147 -16.33 -3.72 -11.89
C ARG A 147 -15.21 -3.37 -10.94
N THR A 148 -15.30 -3.86 -9.71
CA THR A 148 -14.29 -3.61 -8.68
C THR A 148 -13.79 -4.92 -8.08
N ARG A 149 -12.55 -4.91 -7.60
CA ARG A 149 -11.98 -5.94 -6.75
C ARG A 149 -11.11 -5.30 -5.68
N ILE A 150 -11.30 -5.69 -4.44
CA ILE A 150 -10.40 -5.27 -3.36
C ILE A 150 -9.22 -6.23 -3.36
N ILE A 151 -8.02 -5.69 -3.53
CA ILE A 151 -6.75 -6.38 -3.34
C ILE A 151 -5.91 -5.51 -2.42
N PRO A 152 -5.75 -5.88 -1.14
CA PRO A 152 -4.93 -5.15 -0.19
C PRO A 152 -3.47 -5.01 -0.64
N SER A 153 -2.76 -4.02 -0.13
CA SER A 153 -1.31 -4.02 -0.17
C SER A 153 -0.78 -5.23 0.60
N SER A 154 0.34 -5.78 0.16
CA SER A 154 0.88 -7.03 0.71
C SER A 154 2.33 -6.86 1.14
N VAL A 155 2.75 -7.72 2.05
CA VAL A 155 4.12 -7.80 2.57
C VAL A 155 4.68 -9.21 2.34
N PRO A 156 6.02 -9.39 2.34
CA PRO A 156 6.61 -10.72 2.31
C PRO A 156 6.10 -11.57 3.49
N ALA A 157 6.07 -12.88 3.33
CA ALA A 157 5.71 -13.80 4.41
C ALA A 157 6.61 -13.56 5.65
N PRO A 158 6.09 -13.70 6.87
CA PRO A 158 6.91 -13.68 8.07
C PRO A 158 7.96 -14.81 8.03
N GLU A 159 9.21 -14.49 8.40
CA GLU A 159 10.30 -15.48 8.37
C GLU A 159 10.23 -16.47 9.53
N ALA A 160 9.80 -16.00 10.71
CA ALA A 160 9.75 -16.78 11.95
C ALA A 160 8.53 -16.42 12.80
N GLU A 161 8.41 -17.08 13.96
CA GLU A 161 7.51 -16.60 15.02
C GLU A 161 7.96 -15.22 15.50
N ALA A 162 7.00 -14.47 16.10
CA ALA A 162 7.29 -13.13 16.62
C ALA A 162 8.47 -13.20 17.63
N PRO A 163 9.56 -12.44 17.41
CA PRO A 163 10.72 -12.50 18.28
C PRO A 163 10.38 -11.94 19.66
N VAL A 164 10.88 -12.60 20.73
CA VAL A 164 10.87 -12.02 22.07
C VAL A 164 11.84 -10.83 22.08
N ARG A 165 11.34 -9.66 22.48
CA ARG A 165 12.12 -8.42 22.52
C ARG A 165 12.41 -8.04 23.97
N ALA A 166 13.70 -7.84 24.28
CA ALA A 166 14.17 -7.40 25.58
C ALA A 166 14.98 -6.10 25.46
N ASN A 167 14.41 -5.10 24.76
CA ASN A 167 15.11 -3.83 24.59
C ASN A 167 15.16 -3.01 25.88
N SER A 168 16.32 -2.41 26.16
CA SER A 168 16.50 -1.42 27.22
C SER A 168 17.37 -0.27 26.67
N PRO A 169 16.78 0.92 26.44
CA PRO A 169 15.35 1.26 26.57
C PRO A 169 14.45 0.58 25.53
N LEU A 170 13.13 0.55 25.82
CA LEU A 170 12.12 0.12 24.86
C LEU A 170 12.15 0.98 23.59
N ARG A 171 11.72 0.42 22.44
CA ARG A 171 11.76 1.11 21.15
C ARG A 171 10.38 1.28 20.58
N VAL A 172 9.98 2.53 20.44
CA VAL A 172 8.80 2.91 19.63
C VAL A 172 9.27 3.23 18.22
N GLY A 173 8.74 2.55 17.22
CA GLY A 173 9.20 2.68 15.84
C GLY A 173 8.20 3.32 14.91
N TRP A 174 8.70 4.13 13.98
CA TRP A 174 7.94 4.65 12.86
C TRP A 174 8.74 4.47 11.55
N VAL A 175 8.09 3.93 10.50
CA VAL A 175 8.65 3.82 9.16
C VAL A 175 7.82 4.64 8.18
N GLY A 176 8.46 5.35 7.25
CA GLY A 176 7.73 6.06 6.22
C GLY A 176 8.58 7.00 5.37
N THR A 177 7.93 7.65 4.41
CA THR A 177 8.54 8.69 3.59
C THR A 177 8.40 10.06 4.26
N ALA A 178 9.29 10.99 3.93
CA ALA A 178 9.33 12.34 4.49
C ALA A 178 8.02 13.12 4.38
N ILE A 179 7.21 12.85 3.34
CA ILE A 179 5.90 13.48 3.17
C ILE A 179 4.91 13.16 4.30
N ASN A 180 5.15 12.08 5.04
CA ASN A 180 4.30 11.66 6.17
C ASN A 180 4.86 12.05 7.54
N LEU A 181 6.05 12.65 7.62
CA LEU A 181 6.63 13.14 8.88
C LEU A 181 5.74 14.12 9.64
N PRO A 182 4.97 15.02 8.99
CA PRO A 182 4.06 15.90 9.72
C PRO A 182 3.06 15.16 10.61
N TYR A 183 2.60 13.96 10.22
CA TYR A 183 1.72 13.15 11.05
C TYR A 183 2.44 12.60 12.31
N LEU A 184 3.72 12.26 12.19
CA LEU A 184 4.52 11.81 13.34
C LEU A 184 4.78 12.97 14.30
N VAL A 185 5.15 14.13 13.78
CA VAL A 185 5.43 15.33 14.60
C VAL A 185 4.15 15.83 15.30
N ALA A 186 2.98 15.64 14.70
CA ALA A 186 1.71 16.06 15.30
C ALA A 186 1.39 15.38 16.65
N ILE A 187 2.01 14.24 16.96
CA ILE A 187 1.82 13.55 18.26
C ILE A 187 2.98 13.80 19.24
N GLU A 188 3.82 14.82 19.01
CA GLU A 188 5.02 15.08 19.81
C GLU A 188 4.72 15.24 21.30
N ASP A 189 3.66 15.97 21.65
CA ASP A 189 3.27 16.20 23.06
C ASP A 189 2.90 14.87 23.76
N ALA A 190 2.27 13.94 23.03
CA ALA A 190 1.98 12.61 23.55
C ALA A 190 3.25 11.75 23.71
N LEU A 191 4.24 11.88 22.81
CA LEU A 191 5.53 11.22 22.94
C LEU A 191 6.29 11.72 24.17
N ILE A 192 6.34 13.02 24.42
CA ILE A 192 6.95 13.64 25.60
C ILE A 192 6.28 13.11 26.88
N ALA A 193 4.95 13.19 26.93
CA ALA A 193 4.19 12.76 28.11
C ALA A 193 4.30 11.25 28.38
N THR A 194 4.43 10.44 27.32
CA THR A 194 4.68 9.00 27.46
C THR A 194 6.09 8.73 27.98
N HIS A 195 7.11 9.39 27.42
CA HIS A 195 8.51 9.19 27.78
C HIS A 195 8.77 9.53 29.24
N ALA A 196 8.11 10.57 29.77
CA ALA A 196 8.19 10.95 31.18
C ALA A 196 7.69 9.84 32.14
N ARG A 197 6.78 8.96 31.69
CA ARG A 197 6.22 7.85 32.50
C ARG A 197 6.92 6.52 32.24
N THR A 198 7.22 6.26 30.97
CA THR A 198 7.81 5.01 30.48
C THR A 198 8.89 5.40 29.46
N PRO A 199 10.16 5.50 29.88
CA PRO A 199 11.26 5.88 28.99
C PRO A 199 11.38 4.92 27.78
N PHE A 200 11.56 5.48 26.60
CA PHE A 200 11.74 4.75 25.35
C PHE A 200 12.62 5.54 24.36
N GLU A 201 13.16 4.87 23.38
CA GLU A 201 13.79 5.46 22.19
C GLU A 201 12.78 5.48 21.03
N LEU A 202 12.55 6.64 20.41
CA LEU A 202 11.78 6.73 19.15
C LEU A 202 12.72 6.45 17.98
N VAL A 203 12.50 5.34 17.27
CA VAL A 203 13.26 4.98 16.08
C VAL A 203 12.49 5.39 14.83
N VAL A 204 13.07 6.27 14.02
CA VAL A 204 12.43 6.80 12.80
C VAL A 204 13.19 6.32 11.59
N ILE A 205 12.59 5.39 10.82
CA ILE A 205 13.12 4.89 9.54
C ILE A 205 12.53 5.72 8.41
N CYS A 206 13.33 6.55 7.77
CA CYS A 206 12.85 7.51 6.77
C CYS A 206 13.99 7.91 5.81
N ASN A 207 13.64 8.51 4.69
CA ASN A 207 14.61 9.13 3.78
C ASN A 207 15.02 10.56 4.18
N ARG A 208 14.53 11.08 5.30
CA ARG A 208 14.90 12.37 5.88
C ARG A 208 14.62 12.34 7.39
N PRO A 209 15.49 12.93 8.24
CA PRO A 209 15.27 12.98 9.69
C PRO A 209 14.03 13.83 10.04
N PRO A 210 13.29 13.45 11.10
CA PRO A 210 12.19 14.25 11.62
C PRO A 210 12.75 15.53 12.27
N LYS A 211 11.88 16.55 12.39
CA LYS A 211 12.17 17.78 13.13
C LYS A 211 11.12 17.95 14.21
N PHE A 212 11.43 17.49 15.41
CA PHE A 212 10.64 17.73 16.60
C PHE A 212 11.00 19.09 17.21
N ARG A 213 10.09 19.68 18.00
CA ARG A 213 10.30 20.94 18.73
C ARG A 213 11.16 20.71 19.96
N GLU A 214 10.82 19.69 20.76
CA GLU A 214 11.36 19.44 22.09
C GLU A 214 11.75 17.98 22.32
N PHE A 215 11.12 17.01 21.62
CA PHE A 215 11.38 15.58 21.83
C PHE A 215 12.76 15.18 21.29
N ALA A 216 13.70 14.89 22.21
CA ALA A 216 15.09 14.65 21.88
C ALA A 216 15.50 13.17 21.81
N HIS A 217 14.67 12.24 22.31
CA HIS A 217 15.02 10.81 22.39
C HIS A 217 14.71 10.08 21.09
N VAL A 218 15.35 10.52 20.00
CA VAL A 218 15.11 10.06 18.62
C VAL A 218 16.37 9.44 18.02
N ARG A 219 16.25 8.22 17.53
CA ARG A 219 17.23 7.59 16.66
C ARG A 219 16.72 7.62 15.23
N PHE A 220 17.41 8.32 14.35
CA PHE A 220 17.15 8.31 12.92
C PHE A 220 17.88 7.16 12.24
N VAL A 221 17.18 6.44 11.36
CA VAL A 221 17.73 5.40 10.50
C VAL A 221 17.36 5.76 9.06
N GLU A 222 18.36 5.91 8.20
CA GLU A 222 18.08 6.12 6.78
C GLU A 222 17.41 4.88 6.19
N TRP A 223 16.31 5.10 5.47
CA TRP A 223 15.56 4.00 4.89
C TRP A 223 16.34 3.28 3.80
N SER A 224 16.35 1.96 3.85
CA SER A 224 16.90 1.07 2.83
C SER A 224 15.98 -0.13 2.66
N GLU A 225 15.73 -0.54 1.42
CA GLU A 225 14.92 -1.71 1.12
C GLU A 225 15.50 -3.00 1.73
N GLN A 226 16.84 -3.08 1.77
CA GLN A 226 17.56 -4.25 2.26
C GLN A 226 17.45 -4.42 3.78
N THR A 227 17.32 -3.32 4.52
CA THR A 227 17.38 -3.33 5.99
C THR A 227 16.06 -2.99 6.67
N GLU A 228 15.03 -2.53 5.92
CA GLU A 228 13.79 -2.01 6.53
C GLU A 228 13.14 -3.01 7.48
N TYR A 229 13.03 -4.29 7.11
CA TYR A 229 12.40 -5.30 7.96
C TYR A 229 13.25 -5.69 9.16
N ALA A 230 14.58 -5.75 9.00
CA ALA A 230 15.50 -6.00 10.10
C ALA A 230 15.45 -4.89 11.17
N GLU A 231 15.34 -3.63 10.74
CA GLU A 231 15.18 -2.50 11.65
C GLU A 231 13.79 -2.48 12.30
N ILE A 232 12.70 -2.73 11.52
CA ILE A 232 11.34 -2.82 12.06
C ILE A 232 11.22 -3.95 13.10
N ALA A 233 11.85 -5.10 12.86
CA ALA A 233 11.83 -6.23 13.79
C ALA A 233 12.39 -5.90 15.18
N ARG A 234 13.15 -4.81 15.32
CA ARG A 234 13.71 -4.34 16.61
C ARG A 234 12.75 -3.45 17.40
N PHE A 235 11.59 -3.07 16.86
CA PHE A 235 10.62 -2.24 17.57
C PHE A 235 9.85 -3.06 18.61
N ASP A 236 9.59 -2.48 19.77
CA ASP A 236 8.66 -3.02 20.76
C ASP A 236 7.21 -2.63 20.43
N VAL A 237 7.02 -1.46 19.79
CA VAL A 237 5.73 -0.94 19.32
C VAL A 237 5.95 -0.18 18.02
N GLY A 238 5.14 -0.42 17.02
CA GLY A 238 5.09 0.37 15.79
C GLY A 238 3.95 1.38 15.82
N ILE A 239 4.22 2.64 15.45
CA ILE A 239 3.20 3.69 15.44
C ILE A 239 2.84 4.16 14.03
N MET A 240 1.55 4.45 13.80
CA MET A 240 1.04 4.96 12.53
C MET A 240 0.07 6.13 12.77
N PRO A 241 0.56 7.30 13.18
CA PRO A 241 -0.27 8.48 13.31
C PRO A 241 -0.73 9.00 11.94
N LEU A 242 -1.99 9.41 11.85
CA LEU A 242 -2.64 10.03 10.70
C LEU A 242 -3.62 11.10 11.16
N ALA A 243 -3.73 12.20 10.42
CA ALA A 243 -4.84 13.12 10.59
C ALA A 243 -6.12 12.54 9.95
N ASP A 244 -7.28 12.76 10.54
CA ASP A 244 -8.55 12.30 9.96
C ASP A 244 -9.02 13.25 8.85
N ASN A 245 -8.69 12.90 7.62
CA ASN A 245 -9.10 13.62 6.43
C ASN A 245 -9.35 12.64 5.26
N GLU A 246 -9.97 13.11 4.15
CA GLU A 246 -10.33 12.27 3.01
C GLU A 246 -9.12 11.50 2.43
N HIS A 247 -7.92 12.10 2.44
CA HIS A 247 -6.71 11.43 1.96
C HIS A 247 -6.29 10.29 2.88
N SER A 248 -6.20 10.55 4.17
CA SER A 248 -5.78 9.54 5.15
C SER A 248 -6.77 8.38 5.27
N ARG A 249 -8.07 8.66 5.14
CA ARG A 249 -9.11 7.62 5.11
C ARG A 249 -8.95 6.64 3.94
N GLY A 250 -8.39 7.09 2.82
CA GLY A 250 -8.10 6.24 1.65
C GLY A 250 -6.83 5.39 1.76
N LYS A 251 -6.00 5.55 2.78
CA LYS A 251 -4.74 4.80 2.93
C LYS A 251 -4.98 3.32 3.23
N CYS A 252 -4.07 2.47 2.77
CA CYS A 252 -4.15 1.01 2.87
C CYS A 252 -3.29 0.42 4.00
N ALA A 253 -3.06 1.17 5.08
CA ALA A 253 -2.40 0.72 6.32
C ALA A 253 -1.05 0.00 6.13
N TYR A 254 -0.32 0.25 5.03
CA TYR A 254 0.87 -0.52 4.66
C TYR A 254 1.94 -0.59 5.77
N LYS A 255 2.18 0.51 6.50
CA LYS A 255 3.09 0.52 7.66
C LYS A 255 2.67 -0.49 8.73
N ALA A 256 1.36 -0.54 9.04
CA ALA A 256 0.85 -1.51 9.99
C ALA A 256 1.10 -2.94 9.53
N LEU A 257 0.91 -3.25 8.24
CA LEU A 257 1.24 -4.56 7.69
C LEU A 257 2.72 -4.90 7.83
N GLN A 258 3.62 -3.92 7.64
CA GLN A 258 5.07 -4.11 7.86
C GLN A 258 5.39 -4.43 9.33
N TYR A 259 4.76 -3.73 10.29
CA TYR A 259 4.91 -4.02 11.72
C TYR A 259 4.37 -5.40 12.06
N MET A 260 3.14 -5.71 11.64
CA MET A 260 2.49 -7.00 11.88
C MET A 260 3.30 -8.18 11.32
N ARG A 261 3.89 -8.03 10.13
CA ARG A 261 4.80 -9.03 9.55
C ARG A 261 5.97 -9.37 10.47
N CYS A 262 6.49 -8.36 11.16
CA CYS A 262 7.61 -8.51 12.09
C CYS A 262 7.17 -8.88 13.51
N GLY A 263 5.88 -9.17 13.74
CA GLY A 263 5.35 -9.43 15.07
C GLY A 263 5.44 -8.22 16.00
N VAL A 264 5.41 -7.01 15.46
CA VAL A 264 5.42 -5.74 16.22
C VAL A 264 3.98 -5.30 16.42
N PRO A 265 3.50 -5.12 17.67
CA PRO A 265 2.19 -4.57 17.94
C PRO A 265 2.04 -3.15 17.38
N VAL A 266 0.86 -2.80 16.91
CA VAL A 266 0.59 -1.55 16.21
C VAL A 266 -0.24 -0.61 17.07
N ILE A 267 0.14 0.67 17.18
CA ILE A 267 -0.75 1.73 17.62
C ILE A 267 -0.96 2.69 16.46
N ALA A 268 -2.21 2.90 16.04
CA ALA A 268 -2.53 3.74 14.90
C ALA A 268 -3.68 4.71 15.18
N SER A 269 -3.75 5.82 14.44
CA SER A 269 -4.94 6.67 14.45
C SER A 269 -6.17 5.89 14.00
N ASP A 270 -7.33 6.16 14.63
CA ASP A 270 -8.64 5.60 14.27
C ASP A 270 -9.17 6.26 13.00
N VAL A 271 -8.48 5.98 11.87
CA VAL A 271 -8.73 6.61 10.58
C VAL A 271 -8.79 5.55 9.47
N GLY A 272 -9.81 5.64 8.63
CA GLY A 272 -9.94 4.77 7.47
C GLY A 272 -10.09 3.30 7.85
N ILE A 273 -9.28 2.45 7.25
CA ILE A 273 -9.33 0.99 7.42
C ILE A 273 -8.62 0.49 8.69
N ASN A 274 -7.95 1.38 9.43
CA ASN A 274 -7.10 0.97 10.56
C ASN A 274 -7.87 0.22 11.65
N ARG A 275 -9.12 0.61 11.93
CA ARG A 275 -9.95 -0.07 12.93
C ARG A 275 -10.16 -1.54 12.57
N GLU A 276 -10.50 -1.80 11.31
CA GLU A 276 -10.77 -3.17 10.82
C GLU A 276 -9.49 -4.00 10.74
N TRP A 277 -8.41 -3.43 10.14
CA TRP A 277 -7.20 -4.20 9.84
C TRP A 277 -6.17 -4.24 10.97
N ILE A 278 -6.33 -3.46 12.03
CA ILE A 278 -5.43 -3.48 13.19
C ILE A 278 -6.16 -3.99 14.42
N ALA A 279 -7.14 -3.25 14.92
CA ALA A 279 -7.88 -3.64 16.12
C ALA A 279 -8.78 -4.85 15.87
N GLY A 280 -9.49 -4.91 14.74
CA GLY A 280 -10.35 -6.03 14.35
C GLY A 280 -9.60 -7.34 14.17
N LEU A 281 -8.32 -7.30 13.78
CA LEU A 281 -7.43 -8.46 13.69
C LEU A 281 -6.66 -8.75 14.99
N GLY A 282 -6.87 -7.97 16.05
CA GLY A 282 -6.19 -8.13 17.34
C GLY A 282 -4.70 -7.80 17.31
N ALA A 283 -4.21 -7.11 16.26
CA ALA A 283 -2.79 -6.83 16.06
C ALA A 283 -2.30 -5.54 16.73
N GLY A 284 -3.21 -4.79 17.37
CA GLY A 284 -2.86 -3.52 17.98
C GLY A 284 -4.06 -2.72 18.45
N LEU A 285 -3.81 -1.45 18.71
CA LEU A 285 -4.81 -0.48 19.17
C LEU A 285 -5.02 0.61 18.12
N VAL A 286 -6.24 1.09 18.00
CA VAL A 286 -6.54 2.31 17.26
C VAL A 286 -7.03 3.40 18.23
N VAL A 287 -6.52 4.60 18.07
CA VAL A 287 -6.72 5.68 19.03
C VAL A 287 -7.16 6.97 18.32
N LYS A 288 -7.97 7.75 19.01
CA LYS A 288 -8.25 9.13 18.64
C LYS A 288 -7.06 10.02 19.01
N GLU A 289 -7.14 11.29 18.64
CA GLU A 289 -6.04 12.24 18.78
C GLU A 289 -5.52 12.36 20.24
N ASP A 290 -6.41 12.32 21.21
CA ASP A 290 -6.13 12.41 22.65
C ASP A 290 -5.69 11.09 23.31
N GLY A 291 -5.84 9.95 22.63
CA GLY A 291 -5.58 8.62 23.18
C GLY A 291 -4.13 8.12 23.04
N TRP A 292 -3.25 8.84 22.37
CA TRP A 292 -1.91 8.36 22.05
C TRP A 292 -1.05 8.05 23.28
N ARG A 293 -1.01 8.96 24.27
CA ARG A 293 -0.22 8.76 25.51
C ARG A 293 -0.63 7.48 26.23
N ASP A 294 -1.93 7.34 26.48
CA ASP A 294 -2.44 6.24 27.31
C ASP A 294 -2.27 4.88 26.61
N ALA A 295 -2.47 4.82 25.30
CA ALA A 295 -2.21 3.62 24.50
C ALA A 295 -0.72 3.25 24.49
N LEU A 296 0.18 4.22 24.30
CA LEU A 296 1.62 3.98 24.33
C LEU A 296 2.06 3.47 25.71
N VAL A 297 1.65 4.15 26.80
CA VAL A 297 1.96 3.72 28.17
C VAL A 297 1.44 2.30 28.42
N SER A 298 0.19 2.01 28.05
CA SER A 298 -0.43 0.69 28.25
C SER A 298 0.38 -0.41 27.55
N VAL A 299 0.71 -0.24 26.27
CA VAL A 299 1.41 -1.28 25.49
C VAL A 299 2.89 -1.39 25.90
N LEU A 300 3.57 -0.27 26.21
CA LEU A 300 4.97 -0.29 26.65
C LEU A 300 5.14 -0.93 28.03
N SER A 301 4.17 -0.78 28.93
CA SER A 301 4.24 -1.35 30.29
C SER A 301 3.83 -2.81 30.38
N ASP A 302 3.21 -3.40 29.34
CA ASP A 302 2.69 -4.77 29.36
C ASP A 302 3.38 -5.64 28.29
N THR A 303 4.38 -6.40 28.70
CA THR A 303 5.12 -7.33 27.82
C THR A 303 4.21 -8.42 27.24
N ALA A 304 3.31 -8.99 28.06
CA ALA A 304 2.40 -10.05 27.61
C ALA A 304 1.41 -9.51 26.55
N ALA A 305 0.93 -8.26 26.70
CA ALA A 305 0.13 -7.63 25.68
C ALA A 305 0.91 -7.42 24.38
N ARG A 306 2.17 -6.97 24.44
CA ARG A 306 3.02 -6.84 23.24
C ARG A 306 3.19 -8.16 22.50
N GLU A 307 3.49 -9.24 23.22
CA GLU A 307 3.64 -10.58 22.64
C GLU A 307 2.34 -11.07 21.98
N ARG A 308 1.21 -10.96 22.68
CA ARG A 308 -0.10 -11.35 22.18
C ARG A 308 -0.50 -10.58 20.93
N LEU A 309 -0.39 -9.26 20.95
CA LEU A 309 -0.72 -8.40 19.80
C LEU A 309 0.21 -8.66 18.62
N GLY A 310 1.51 -8.86 18.87
CA GLY A 310 2.48 -9.18 17.84
C GLY A 310 2.19 -10.53 17.18
N ALA A 311 1.88 -11.56 17.97
CA ALA A 311 1.51 -12.88 17.46
C ALA A 311 0.23 -12.83 16.60
N ALA A 312 -0.78 -12.07 17.05
CA ALA A 312 -2.00 -11.85 16.27
C ALA A 312 -1.70 -11.13 14.95
N GLY A 313 -0.78 -10.16 14.95
CA GLY A 313 -0.32 -9.50 13.73
C GLY A 313 0.30 -10.47 12.73
N VAL A 314 1.20 -11.34 13.17
CA VAL A 314 1.81 -12.40 12.31
C VAL A 314 0.74 -13.33 11.76
N ALA A 315 -0.21 -13.76 12.60
CA ALA A 315 -1.32 -14.63 12.16
C ALA A 315 -2.18 -13.94 11.09
N ALA A 316 -2.48 -12.65 11.26
CA ALA A 316 -3.24 -11.87 10.29
C ALA A 316 -2.50 -11.77 8.93
N ILE A 317 -1.18 -11.54 8.93
CA ILE A 317 -0.39 -11.53 7.69
C ILE A 317 -0.45 -12.87 6.99
N ARG A 318 -0.30 -13.98 7.72
CA ARG A 318 -0.44 -15.33 7.17
C ARG A 318 -1.85 -15.62 6.64
N GLY A 319 -2.85 -14.96 7.18
CA GLY A 319 -4.27 -15.11 6.84
C GLY A 319 -4.71 -14.41 5.53
N GLY A 320 -3.88 -13.58 4.89
CA GLY A 320 -4.30 -12.95 3.63
C GLY A 320 -3.60 -11.67 3.20
N PHE A 321 -2.48 -11.29 3.82
CA PHE A 321 -1.74 -10.09 3.46
C PHE A 321 -0.32 -10.36 2.92
N ARG A 322 -0.02 -11.61 2.57
CA ARG A 322 1.26 -11.96 1.94
C ARG A 322 1.27 -11.59 0.46
N ILE A 323 2.47 -11.46 -0.09
CA ILE A 323 2.67 -11.22 -1.54
C ILE A 323 1.96 -12.30 -2.36
N GLU A 324 2.05 -13.57 -1.95
CA GLU A 324 1.42 -14.71 -2.63
C GLU A 324 -0.12 -14.58 -2.64
N ASP A 325 -0.71 -14.09 -1.56
CA ASP A 325 -2.16 -13.90 -1.45
C ASP A 325 -2.63 -12.80 -2.40
N ALA A 326 -1.93 -11.66 -2.44
CA ALA A 326 -2.20 -10.60 -3.40
C ALA A 326 -2.01 -11.07 -4.83
N ALA A 327 -0.91 -11.76 -5.13
CA ALA A 327 -0.60 -12.27 -6.46
C ALA A 327 -1.70 -13.21 -6.97
N ARG A 328 -2.17 -14.15 -6.15
CA ARG A 328 -3.30 -15.02 -6.48
C ARG A 328 -4.54 -14.23 -6.85
N LEU A 329 -4.90 -13.20 -6.07
CA LEU A 329 -6.05 -12.35 -6.34
C LEU A 329 -5.92 -11.56 -7.66
N TYR A 330 -4.71 -11.06 -7.98
CA TYR A 330 -4.45 -10.42 -9.27
C TYR A 330 -4.53 -11.41 -10.44
N VAL A 331 -3.94 -12.59 -10.31
CA VAL A 331 -3.98 -13.66 -11.33
C VAL A 331 -5.42 -14.05 -11.62
N GLU A 332 -6.24 -14.29 -10.59
CA GLU A 332 -7.68 -14.56 -10.74
C GLU A 332 -8.40 -13.41 -11.46
N ALA A 333 -8.10 -12.16 -11.10
CA ALA A 333 -8.71 -10.99 -11.71
C ALA A 333 -8.37 -10.87 -13.19
N PHE A 334 -7.10 -11.09 -13.56
CA PHE A 334 -6.63 -11.01 -14.93
C PHE A 334 -7.17 -12.19 -15.78
N THR A 335 -7.14 -13.40 -15.25
CA THR A 335 -7.71 -14.58 -15.91
C THR A 335 -9.21 -14.40 -16.17
N GLY A 336 -9.95 -13.89 -15.18
CA GLY A 336 -11.38 -13.61 -15.34
C GLY A 336 -11.69 -12.51 -16.36
N LEU A 337 -10.76 -11.57 -16.60
CA LEU A 337 -10.90 -10.59 -17.67
C LEU A 337 -10.60 -11.17 -19.06
N LEU A 338 -9.74 -12.18 -19.14
CA LEU A 338 -9.36 -12.84 -20.39
C LEU A 338 -10.38 -13.89 -20.84
N ALA A 339 -11.17 -14.42 -19.93
CA ALA A 339 -12.22 -15.37 -20.26
C ALA A 339 -13.20 -14.78 -21.31
N PRO A 340 -13.70 -15.60 -22.25
CA PRO A 340 -14.72 -15.18 -23.18
C PRO A 340 -15.92 -14.57 -22.44
N ARG A 341 -16.44 -13.44 -22.93
CA ARG A 341 -17.69 -12.90 -22.38
C ARG A 341 -18.78 -13.90 -22.74
N VAL A 342 -19.31 -14.57 -21.72
CA VAL A 342 -20.57 -15.31 -21.89
C VAL A 342 -21.63 -14.25 -22.22
N GLY A 343 -22.16 -14.32 -23.44
CA GLY A 343 -23.15 -13.38 -24.00
C GLY A 343 -24.49 -13.41 -23.28
#